data_85619191ff5f78f6a963b7912f004c33
#
_entry.id   85619191ff5f78f6a963b7912f004c33
#
_cell.length_a   1.000
_cell.length_b   1.000
_cell.length_c   1.000
_cell.angle_alpha   90.00
_cell.angle_beta   90.00
_cell.angle_gamma   90.00
#
_symmetry.space_group_name_H-M   'P 1'
#
loop_
_entity.id
_entity.type
_entity.pdbx_description
1 polymer ?
#
loop_
_entity_poly.entity_id
_entity_poly.type
_entity_poly.pdbx_seq_one_letter_code
_entity_poly.pdbx_strand_id
1 'polypeptide(L)'
;MKIKVRNRLLMTKGVIAARREAGQADHYSWVWVLPLRSGEFRVAAIEVPKDLIDNDECFFEDDMTRPYVKIVDSVDDVDHAVREAGVDPETLDAPWYSDFPL
;
A
#
# COMPACT_ATOMS: atom_id res chain seq x y z
N MET A 1 11.97 -6.42 0.21
CA MET A 1 11.79 -5.19 1.02
C MET A 1 13.12 -4.77 1.61
N LYS A 2 13.42 -3.49 1.59
CA LYS A 2 14.64 -2.93 2.17
C LYS A 2 14.67 -3.13 3.69
N ILE A 3 15.85 -3.32 4.26
CA ILE A 3 16.00 -3.53 5.72
C ILE A 3 15.41 -2.37 6.51
N LYS A 4 15.67 -1.14 6.09
CA LYS A 4 15.14 0.07 6.74
C LYS A 4 13.62 0.10 6.77
N VAL A 5 12.98 -0.31 5.68
CA VAL A 5 11.53 -0.38 5.54
C VAL A 5 10.95 -1.52 6.39
N ARG A 6 11.62 -2.65 6.40
CA ARG A 6 11.26 -3.78 7.27
C ARG A 6 11.28 -3.37 8.74
N ASN A 7 12.33 -2.64 9.17
CA ASN A 7 12.44 -2.15 10.54
C ASN A 7 11.30 -1.20 10.89
N ARG A 8 10.92 -0.30 9.98
CA ARG A 8 9.77 0.57 10.17
C ARG A 8 8.49 -0.24 10.42
N LEU A 9 8.25 -1.26 9.61
CA LEU A 9 7.05 -2.09 9.72
C LEU A 9 7.02 -2.87 11.04
N LEU A 10 8.15 -3.48 11.41
CA LEU A 10 8.22 -4.36 12.58
C LEU A 10 8.41 -3.62 13.90
N MET A 11 9.24 -2.59 13.94
CA MET A 11 9.64 -1.92 15.17
C MET A 11 8.75 -0.72 15.51
N THR A 12 8.43 0.12 14.54
CA THR A 12 7.60 1.30 14.78
C THR A 12 6.13 1.07 14.46
N LYS A 13 5.78 -0.08 13.90
CA LYS A 13 4.42 -0.41 13.48
C LYS A 13 3.86 0.62 12.49
N GLY A 14 4.74 1.20 11.69
CA GLY A 14 4.38 2.20 10.70
C GLY A 14 3.88 1.57 9.41
N VAL A 15 2.93 2.23 8.76
CA VAL A 15 2.46 1.86 7.43
C VAL A 15 3.57 2.09 6.41
N ILE A 16 3.69 1.20 5.44
CA ILE A 16 4.57 1.36 4.28
C ILE A 16 3.74 1.26 3.01
N ALA A 17 4.19 1.94 1.95
CA ALA A 17 3.45 2.00 0.70
C ALA A 17 4.39 2.16 -0.49
N ALA A 18 3.86 1.88 -1.68
CA ALA A 18 4.54 2.13 -2.94
C ALA A 18 3.53 2.42 -4.05
N ARG A 19 3.94 3.18 -5.04
CA ARG A 19 3.16 3.39 -6.25
C ARG A 19 2.99 2.08 -7.00
N ARG A 20 1.81 1.93 -7.58
CA ARG A 20 1.44 0.79 -8.43
C ARG A 20 0.88 1.33 -9.74
N GLU A 21 1.08 0.61 -10.83
CA GLU A 21 0.40 0.93 -12.08
C GLU A 21 -1.09 0.61 -11.93
N ALA A 22 -1.96 1.60 -12.20
CA ALA A 22 -3.39 1.42 -12.07
C ALA A 22 -3.94 0.52 -13.17
N GLY A 23 -4.87 -0.37 -12.79
CA GLY A 23 -5.60 -1.19 -13.76
C GLY A 23 -6.75 -0.45 -14.43
N GLN A 24 -7.21 0.66 -13.85
CA GLN A 24 -8.28 1.50 -14.39
C GLN A 24 -7.70 2.77 -14.99
N ALA A 25 -8.26 3.21 -16.12
CA ALA A 25 -7.91 4.50 -16.72
C ALA A 25 -8.28 5.64 -15.75
N ASP A 26 -7.48 6.72 -15.78
CA ASP A 26 -7.71 7.92 -14.97
C ASP A 26 -7.74 7.66 -13.45
N HIS A 27 -7.00 6.65 -13.01
CA HIS A 27 -6.80 6.35 -11.59
C HIS A 27 -5.32 6.36 -11.23
N TYR A 28 -5.03 6.74 -9.98
CA TYR A 28 -3.76 6.45 -9.32
C TYR A 28 -3.90 5.18 -8.50
N SER A 29 -2.81 4.45 -8.34
CA SER A 29 -2.83 3.22 -7.56
C SER A 29 -1.61 3.11 -6.63
N TRP A 30 -1.81 2.48 -5.50
CA TRP A 30 -0.78 2.18 -4.50
C TRP A 30 -0.99 0.78 -3.95
N VAL A 31 0.11 0.19 -3.48
CA VAL A 31 0.07 -0.94 -2.56
C VAL A 31 0.50 -0.42 -1.19
N TRP A 32 -0.20 -0.81 -0.14
CA TRP A 32 0.16 -0.46 1.22
C TRP A 32 0.14 -1.69 2.11
N VAL A 33 0.94 -1.64 3.18
CA VAL A 33 1.04 -2.70 4.18
C VAL A 33 0.74 -2.09 5.53
N LEU A 34 -0.27 -2.64 6.21
CA LEU A 34 -0.71 -2.19 7.52
C LEU A 34 -0.44 -3.27 8.55
N PRO A 35 0.41 -3.02 9.58
CA PRO A 35 0.56 -3.96 10.68
C PRO A 35 -0.71 -3.99 11.53
N LEU A 36 -1.18 -5.18 11.84
CA LEU A 36 -2.38 -5.39 12.64
C LEU A 36 -2.01 -5.70 14.10
N ARG A 37 -2.95 -5.47 15.01
CA ARG A 37 -2.74 -5.73 16.45
C ARG A 37 -2.45 -7.19 16.75
N SER A 38 -2.95 -8.10 15.92
CA SER A 38 -2.72 -9.54 16.05
C SER A 38 -1.29 -9.98 15.74
N GLY A 39 -0.46 -9.09 15.19
CA GLY A 39 0.88 -9.44 14.68
C GLY A 39 0.88 -9.81 13.21
N GLU A 40 -0.29 -9.86 12.60
CA GLU A 40 -0.43 -10.08 11.15
C GLU A 40 -0.24 -8.78 10.39
N PHE A 41 -0.18 -8.88 9.05
CA PHE A 41 -0.06 -7.73 8.16
C PHE A 41 -1.16 -7.78 7.09
N ARG A 42 -1.79 -6.64 6.84
CA ARG A 42 -2.73 -6.53 5.72
C ARG A 42 -2.04 -5.85 4.56
N VAL A 43 -1.97 -6.54 3.44
CA VAL A 43 -1.44 -6.03 2.18
C VAL A 43 -2.60 -5.74 1.26
N ALA A 44 -2.70 -4.52 0.78
CA ALA A 44 -3.80 -4.11 -0.08
C ALA A 44 -3.31 -3.23 -1.22
N ALA A 45 -3.90 -3.42 -2.40
CA ALA A 45 -3.79 -2.47 -3.49
C ALA A 45 -5.04 -1.61 -3.51
N ILE A 46 -4.87 -0.31 -3.72
CA ILE A 46 -5.98 0.63 -3.85
C ILE A 46 -5.87 1.39 -5.16
N GLU A 47 -7.02 1.79 -5.70
CA GLU A 47 -7.10 2.67 -6.87
C GLU A 47 -8.05 3.81 -6.57
N VAL A 48 -7.60 5.03 -6.86
CA VAL A 48 -8.33 6.26 -6.57
C VAL A 48 -8.45 7.09 -7.84
N PRO A 49 -9.63 7.65 -8.17
CA PRO A 49 -9.76 8.54 -9.32
C PRO A 49 -8.77 9.71 -9.25
N LYS A 50 -8.11 9.99 -10.37
CA LYS A 50 -7.12 11.07 -10.45
C LYS A 50 -7.70 12.42 -10.06
N ASP A 51 -8.95 12.69 -10.42
CA ASP A 51 -9.61 13.96 -10.14
C ASP A 51 -9.61 14.29 -8.64
N LEU A 52 -9.83 13.28 -7.79
CA LEU A 52 -9.87 13.47 -6.34
C LEU A 52 -8.52 13.84 -5.77
N ILE A 53 -7.45 13.30 -6.34
CA ILE A 53 -6.08 13.59 -5.91
C ILE A 53 -5.60 14.91 -6.51
N ASP A 54 -5.79 15.12 -7.82
CA ASP A 54 -5.28 16.28 -8.54
C ASP A 54 -5.96 17.59 -8.10
N ASN A 55 -7.22 17.53 -7.72
CA ASN A 55 -7.99 18.67 -7.23
C ASN A 55 -7.96 18.82 -5.71
N ASP A 56 -7.18 17.98 -5.03
CA ASP A 56 -7.03 18.02 -3.57
C ASP A 56 -8.38 17.88 -2.85
N GLU A 57 -9.29 17.10 -3.43
CA GLU A 57 -10.62 16.89 -2.87
C GLU A 57 -10.59 15.81 -1.79
N CYS A 58 -11.44 15.95 -0.78
CA CYS A 58 -11.66 14.92 0.21
C CYS A 58 -12.38 13.73 -0.42
N PHE A 59 -11.95 12.52 -0.07
CA PHE A 59 -12.62 11.31 -0.54
C PHE A 59 -12.76 10.30 0.60
N PHE A 60 -13.70 9.39 0.42
CA PHE A 60 -13.99 8.32 1.38
C PHE A 60 -13.62 6.97 0.78
N GLU A 61 -13.65 5.92 1.60
CA GLU A 61 -13.37 4.56 1.14
C GLU A 61 -14.25 4.14 -0.04
N ASP A 62 -15.48 4.65 -0.13
CA ASP A 62 -16.39 4.36 -1.23
C ASP A 62 -15.92 4.92 -2.58
N ASP A 63 -15.04 5.93 -2.56
CA ASP A 63 -14.50 6.57 -3.76
C ASP A 63 -13.30 5.80 -4.34
N MET A 64 -12.80 4.79 -3.64
CA MET A 64 -11.67 3.99 -4.09
C MET A 64 -12.04 2.52 -4.24
N THR A 65 -11.30 1.84 -5.08
CA THR A 65 -11.43 0.39 -5.25
C THR A 65 -10.22 -0.32 -4.64
N ARG A 66 -10.40 -1.58 -4.27
CA ARG A 66 -9.34 -2.42 -3.70
C ARG A 66 -9.21 -3.69 -4.54
N PRO A 67 -8.41 -3.64 -5.63
CA PRO A 67 -8.24 -4.80 -6.51
C PRO A 67 -7.54 -5.99 -5.85
N TYR A 68 -6.88 -5.77 -4.72
CA TYR A 68 -6.17 -6.83 -4.00
C TYR A 68 -6.19 -6.54 -2.50
N VAL A 69 -6.54 -7.54 -1.70
CA VAL A 69 -6.43 -7.50 -0.23
C VAL A 69 -6.03 -8.88 0.26
N LYS A 70 -4.99 -8.96 1.09
CA LYS A 70 -4.56 -10.23 1.69
C LYS A 70 -3.99 -9.96 3.08
N ILE A 71 -4.31 -10.84 4.03
CA ILE A 71 -3.72 -10.82 5.36
C ILE A 71 -2.69 -11.94 5.43
N VAL A 72 -1.48 -11.63 5.90
CA VAL A 72 -0.37 -12.58 6.01
C VAL A 72 0.20 -12.57 7.43
N ASP A 73 0.80 -13.69 7.83
CA ASP A 73 1.26 -13.90 9.21
C ASP A 73 2.70 -13.43 9.45
N SER A 74 3.50 -13.33 8.41
CA SER A 74 4.92 -13.01 8.54
C SER A 74 5.37 -11.95 7.56
N VAL A 75 6.48 -11.27 7.89
CA VAL A 75 7.06 -10.24 7.02
C VAL A 75 7.58 -10.84 5.70
N ASP A 76 7.99 -12.10 5.69
CA ASP A 76 8.44 -12.76 4.46
C ASP A 76 7.27 -12.96 3.49
N ASP A 77 6.08 -13.24 4.02
CA ASP A 77 4.86 -13.36 3.22
C ASP A 77 4.38 -12.00 2.68
N VAL A 78 4.75 -10.90 3.34
CA VAL A 78 4.45 -9.55 2.86
C VAL A 78 5.10 -9.32 1.49
N ASP A 79 6.36 -9.67 1.31
CA ASP A 79 7.06 -9.49 0.03
C ASP A 79 6.36 -10.26 -1.09
N HIS A 80 5.93 -11.49 -0.80
CA HIS A 80 5.21 -12.32 -1.76
C HIS A 80 3.86 -11.69 -2.14
N ALA A 81 3.10 -11.22 -1.15
CA ALA A 81 1.80 -10.59 -1.38
C ALA A 81 1.93 -9.28 -2.17
N VAL A 82 2.97 -8.50 -1.89
CA VAL A 82 3.24 -7.25 -2.63
C VAL A 82 3.55 -7.54 -4.10
N ARG A 83 4.31 -8.58 -4.39
CA ARG A 83 4.55 -9.03 -5.77
C ARG A 83 3.27 -9.47 -6.46
N GLU A 84 2.41 -10.21 -5.77
CA GLU A 84 1.11 -10.60 -6.30
C GLU A 84 0.25 -9.39 -6.65
N ALA A 85 0.36 -8.33 -5.86
CA ALA A 85 -0.36 -7.07 -6.10
C ALA A 85 0.23 -6.24 -7.26
N GLY A 86 1.35 -6.66 -7.82
CA GLY A 86 1.95 -6.03 -8.99
C GLY A 86 3.03 -5.00 -8.70
N VAL A 87 3.64 -5.05 -7.53
CA VAL A 87 4.67 -4.09 -7.09
C VAL A 87 5.93 -4.83 -6.67
N ASP A 88 7.09 -4.27 -6.98
CA ASP A 88 8.38 -4.75 -6.47
C ASP A 88 8.50 -4.36 -4.99
N PRO A 89 8.68 -5.31 -4.06
CA PRO A 89 8.83 -5.00 -2.63
C PRO A 89 9.97 -4.03 -2.31
N GLU A 90 10.98 -3.95 -3.15
CA GLU A 90 12.09 -3.01 -2.96
C GLU A 90 11.68 -1.54 -3.14
N THR A 91 10.53 -1.28 -3.73
CA THR A 91 10.00 0.09 -3.88
C THR A 91 9.18 0.55 -2.68
N LEU A 92 8.86 -0.34 -1.75
CA LEU A 92 8.14 0.01 -0.53
C LEU A 92 8.96 0.98 0.32
N ASP A 93 8.30 2.00 0.85
CA ASP A 93 8.91 2.97 1.75
C ASP A 93 7.82 3.65 2.59
N ALA A 94 8.21 4.62 3.42
CA ALA A 94 7.26 5.41 4.17
C ALA A 94 6.23 6.07 3.22
N PRO A 95 4.96 6.23 3.66
CA PRO A 95 3.88 6.65 2.76
C PRO A 95 4.13 7.96 2.01
N TRP A 96 4.82 8.91 2.63
CA TRP A 96 5.08 10.21 2.02
C TRP A 96 6.02 10.16 0.82
N TYR A 97 6.82 9.10 0.66
CA TYR A 97 7.71 8.97 -0.51
C TYR A 97 6.97 8.57 -1.79
N SER A 98 5.75 8.07 -1.67
CA SER A 98 4.92 7.69 -2.82
C SER A 98 3.67 8.55 -2.97
N ASP A 99 3.56 9.64 -2.20
CA ASP A 99 2.37 10.50 -2.15
C ASP A 99 1.11 9.72 -1.78
N PHE A 100 1.25 8.71 -0.93
CA PHE A 100 0.14 7.87 -0.48
C PHE A 100 -0.91 8.72 0.23
N PRO A 101 -2.18 8.68 -0.22
CA PRO A 101 -3.19 9.65 0.22
C PRO A 101 -3.85 9.37 1.57
N LEU A 102 -3.58 8.21 2.16
CA LEU A 102 -4.25 7.80 3.43
C LEU A 102 -3.37 7.89 4.67
#